data_f089ae3862ea2b44e02a6dd88aa47fff
#
_entry.id   f089ae3862ea2b44e02a6dd88aa47fff
#
_cell.length_a   1.000
_cell.length_b   1.000
_cell.length_c   1.000
_cell.angle_alpha   90.00
_cell.angle_beta   90.00
_cell.angle_gamma   90.00
#
_symmetry.space_group_name_H-M   'P 1'
#
loop_
_entity.id
_entity.type
_entity.pdbx_description
1 polymer ?
#
loop_
_entity_poly.entity_id
_entity_poly.type
_entity_poly.pdbx_seq_one_letter_code
_entity_poly.pdbx_strand_id
1 'polypeptide(L)'
;AMKFDISSEDIFGFIKPVVDVHTMGVYTIANLLRDCGYKVIVAKDEINSSIEKVHKLNNYTLVKQWITHNRISRLGFSYRLDPQEGADMFLRLYHLLKDDNMFAEQGGEIKSIWFAGLPDTCAIVKGKTNGAVQVFPGNEMPEESLRALGIPEDSLPKSLKSQNEYDDFRIAFAK
;
A
#
# COMPACT_ATOMS: atom_id res chain seq x y z
N ALA A 1 1.03 9.33 15.54
CA ALA A 1 1.33 7.90 15.49
C ALA A 1 2.83 7.68 15.35
N MET A 2 3.38 6.76 16.12
CA MET A 2 4.78 6.37 15.97
C MET A 2 5.01 5.78 14.59
N LYS A 3 5.95 6.36 13.83
CA LYS A 3 6.39 5.79 12.57
C LYS A 3 7.59 4.90 12.86
N PHE A 4 7.48 3.64 12.48
CA PHE A 4 8.59 2.71 12.56
C PHE A 4 9.45 2.84 11.32
N ASP A 5 10.76 2.98 11.51
CA ASP A 5 11.70 3.08 10.40
C ASP A 5 11.69 1.81 9.57
N ILE A 6 11.88 1.97 8.25
CA ILE A 6 11.93 0.84 7.35
C ILE A 6 13.20 0.03 7.58
N SER A 7 13.07 -1.28 7.50
CA SER A 7 14.16 -2.25 7.72
C SER A 7 14.21 -3.21 6.53
N SER A 8 15.38 -3.76 6.25
CA SER A 8 15.55 -4.81 5.23
C SER A 8 14.71 -6.06 5.52
N GLU A 9 14.29 -6.23 6.78
CA GLU A 9 13.45 -7.36 7.19
C GLU A 9 11.96 -7.11 6.99
N ASP A 10 11.57 -5.88 6.64
CA ASP A 10 10.18 -5.56 6.38
C ASP A 10 9.64 -6.34 5.19
N ILE A 11 8.40 -6.80 5.31
CA ILE A 11 7.69 -7.52 4.27
C ILE A 11 6.47 -6.68 3.88
N PHE A 12 6.40 -6.33 2.59
CA PHE A 12 5.30 -5.55 2.04
C PHE A 12 4.21 -6.50 1.55
N GLY A 13 2.97 -6.23 1.95
CA GLY A 13 1.81 -6.95 1.45
C GLY A 13 0.86 -6.00 0.73
N PHE A 14 0.39 -6.37 -0.46
CA PHE A 14 -0.52 -5.56 -1.26
C PHE A 14 -1.86 -6.26 -1.44
N ILE A 15 -2.94 -5.55 -1.14
CA ILE A 15 -4.32 -5.99 -1.35
C ILE A 15 -4.94 -5.13 -2.44
N LYS A 16 -5.55 -5.77 -3.44
CA LYS A 16 -6.24 -5.09 -4.54
C LYS A 16 -7.57 -5.81 -4.80
N PRO A 17 -8.66 -5.39 -4.12
CA PRO A 17 -9.93 -6.11 -4.16
C PRO A 17 -10.51 -6.31 -5.57
N VAL A 18 -10.23 -5.37 -6.47
CA VAL A 18 -10.73 -5.43 -7.85
C VAL A 18 -9.55 -5.35 -8.81
N VAL A 19 -9.52 -6.23 -9.80
CA VAL A 19 -8.55 -6.17 -10.88
C VAL A 19 -9.08 -5.21 -11.95
N ASP A 20 -8.38 -4.10 -12.16
CA ASP A 20 -8.75 -3.07 -13.13
C ASP A 20 -7.50 -2.53 -13.84
N VAL A 21 -7.67 -1.49 -14.67
CA VAL A 21 -6.56 -0.90 -15.42
C VAL A 21 -5.46 -0.33 -14.52
N HIS A 22 -5.78 -0.01 -13.26
CA HIS A 22 -4.83 0.55 -12.30
C HIS A 22 -4.02 -0.51 -11.56
N THR A 23 -4.36 -1.79 -11.73
CA THR A 23 -3.63 -2.93 -11.13
C THR A 23 -2.17 -2.94 -11.55
N MET A 24 -1.86 -2.44 -12.74
CA MET A 24 -0.48 -2.33 -13.23
C MET A 24 0.39 -1.46 -12.32
N GLY A 25 -0.19 -0.41 -11.73
CA GLY A 25 0.54 0.46 -10.78
C GLY A 25 1.00 -0.30 -9.54
N VAL A 26 0.16 -1.19 -9.01
CA VAL A 26 0.50 -2.04 -7.86
C VAL A 26 1.69 -2.95 -8.20
N TYR A 27 1.64 -3.60 -9.35
CA TYR A 27 2.73 -4.49 -9.78
C TYR A 27 4.03 -3.72 -10.03
N THR A 28 3.94 -2.51 -10.57
CA THR A 28 5.11 -1.66 -10.79
C THR A 28 5.79 -1.34 -9.45
N ILE A 29 5.04 -0.89 -8.46
CA ILE A 29 5.58 -0.59 -7.13
C ILE A 29 6.12 -1.85 -6.46
N ALA A 30 5.41 -2.97 -6.57
CA ALA A 30 5.86 -4.25 -6.02
C ALA A 30 7.21 -4.66 -6.60
N ASN A 31 7.37 -4.56 -7.92
CA ASN A 31 8.63 -4.90 -8.59
C ASN A 31 9.76 -3.96 -8.19
N LEU A 32 9.48 -2.65 -8.07
CA LEU A 32 10.48 -1.68 -7.64
C LEU A 32 10.94 -1.96 -6.20
N LEU A 33 10.04 -2.32 -5.32
CA LEU A 33 10.39 -2.69 -3.95
C LEU A 33 11.25 -3.96 -3.92
N ARG A 34 10.94 -4.94 -4.75
CA ARG A 34 11.77 -6.14 -4.90
C ARG A 34 13.16 -5.79 -5.40
N ASP A 35 13.26 -4.87 -6.37
CA ASP A 35 14.55 -4.38 -6.88
C ASP A 35 15.35 -3.65 -5.80
N CYS A 36 14.68 -3.04 -4.83
CA CYS A 36 15.32 -2.42 -3.65
C CYS A 36 15.74 -3.46 -2.61
N GLY A 37 15.44 -4.73 -2.80
CA GLY A 37 15.82 -5.80 -1.89
C GLY A 37 14.76 -6.21 -0.86
N TYR A 38 13.55 -5.68 -0.97
CA TYR A 38 12.46 -6.01 -0.03
C TYR A 38 11.64 -7.19 -0.52
N LYS A 39 11.15 -7.99 0.42
CA LYS A 39 10.20 -9.04 0.12
C LYS A 39 8.80 -8.42 -0.06
N VAL A 40 8.12 -8.78 -1.13
CA VAL A 40 6.79 -8.26 -1.46
C VAL A 40 5.86 -9.43 -1.80
N ILE A 41 4.68 -9.40 -1.20
CA ILE A 41 3.65 -10.41 -1.43
C ILE A 41 2.39 -9.69 -1.88
N VAL A 42 1.92 -10.04 -3.07
CA VAL A 42 0.67 -9.50 -3.62
C VAL A 42 -0.44 -10.53 -3.33
N ALA A 43 -1.52 -10.08 -2.73
CA ALA A 43 -2.64 -10.96 -2.38
C ALA A 43 -3.26 -11.59 -3.62
N LYS A 44 -3.57 -12.89 -3.51
CA LYS A 44 -4.25 -13.64 -4.56
C LYS A 44 -5.77 -13.45 -4.46
N ASP A 45 -6.49 -13.96 -5.45
CA ASP A 45 -7.94 -13.77 -5.57
C ASP A 45 -8.72 -14.15 -4.31
N GLU A 46 -8.33 -15.21 -3.63
CA GLU A 46 -8.99 -15.65 -2.39
C GLU A 46 -8.99 -14.55 -1.33
N ILE A 47 -7.86 -13.89 -1.14
CA ILE A 47 -7.73 -12.81 -0.16
C ILE A 47 -8.45 -11.55 -0.67
N ASN A 48 -8.23 -11.19 -1.94
CA ASN A 48 -8.82 -9.99 -2.53
C ASN A 48 -10.36 -10.07 -2.52
N SER A 49 -10.93 -11.22 -2.84
CA SER A 49 -12.40 -11.39 -2.83
C SER A 49 -12.99 -11.37 -1.42
N SER A 50 -12.20 -11.73 -0.41
CA SER A 50 -12.64 -11.69 0.99
C SER A 50 -12.83 -10.27 1.52
N ILE A 51 -12.20 -9.28 0.87
CA ILE A 51 -12.22 -7.89 1.35
C ILE A 51 -13.63 -7.28 1.27
N GLU A 52 -14.41 -7.59 0.23
CA GLU A 52 -15.76 -7.05 0.08
C GLU A 52 -16.67 -7.36 1.28
N LYS A 53 -16.46 -8.51 1.89
CA LYS A 53 -17.25 -8.99 3.03
C LYS A 53 -16.36 -9.24 4.24
N VAL A 54 -15.37 -8.40 4.45
CA VAL A 54 -14.37 -8.57 5.52
C VAL A 54 -15.00 -8.47 6.92
N HIS A 55 -16.18 -7.85 7.04
CA HIS A 55 -16.92 -7.82 8.30
C HIS A 55 -17.40 -9.22 8.76
N LYS A 56 -17.45 -10.19 7.85
CA LYS A 56 -17.74 -11.58 8.20
C LYS A 56 -16.49 -12.22 8.76
N LEU A 57 -16.63 -12.89 9.90
CA LEU A 57 -15.50 -13.47 10.63
C LEU A 57 -14.63 -14.39 9.75
N ASN A 58 -15.25 -15.23 8.93
CA ASN A 58 -14.50 -16.14 8.06
C ASN A 58 -13.61 -15.39 7.07
N ASN A 59 -14.12 -14.31 6.49
CA ASN A 59 -13.37 -13.50 5.53
C ASN A 59 -12.24 -12.72 6.21
N TYR A 60 -12.51 -12.12 7.35
CA TYR A 60 -11.48 -11.43 8.13
C TYR A 60 -10.39 -12.41 8.56
N THR A 61 -10.75 -13.60 9.00
CA THR A 61 -9.79 -14.63 9.42
C THR A 61 -8.84 -15.00 8.30
N LEU A 62 -9.34 -15.14 7.06
CA LEU A 62 -8.48 -15.41 5.89
C LEU A 62 -7.46 -14.28 5.67
N VAL A 63 -7.91 -13.03 5.75
CA VAL A 63 -7.02 -11.88 5.58
C VAL A 63 -5.99 -11.83 6.70
N LYS A 64 -6.41 -12.01 7.94
CA LYS A 64 -5.51 -12.03 9.09
C LYS A 64 -4.46 -13.13 8.98
N GLN A 65 -4.86 -14.35 8.60
CA GLN A 65 -3.95 -15.48 8.40
C GLN A 65 -2.93 -15.17 7.31
N TRP A 66 -3.36 -14.56 6.22
CA TRP A 66 -2.46 -14.15 5.14
C TRP A 66 -1.41 -13.16 5.64
N ILE A 67 -1.82 -12.17 6.43
CA ILE A 67 -0.91 -11.18 7.02
C ILE A 67 0.08 -11.86 7.97
N THR A 68 -0.41 -12.66 8.92
CA THR A 68 0.42 -13.26 9.96
C THR A 68 1.31 -14.37 9.42
N HIS A 69 0.80 -15.21 8.53
CA HIS A 69 1.56 -16.29 7.92
C HIS A 69 2.75 -15.77 7.11
N ASN A 70 2.55 -14.68 6.39
CA ASN A 70 3.59 -14.07 5.56
C ASN A 70 4.41 -13.02 6.32
N ARG A 71 4.10 -12.76 7.57
CA ARG A 71 4.78 -11.77 8.42
C ARG A 71 4.79 -10.38 7.81
N ILE A 72 3.68 -9.99 7.19
CA ILE A 72 3.56 -8.69 6.55
C ILE A 72 3.63 -7.59 7.61
N SER A 73 4.61 -6.69 7.45
CA SER A 73 4.83 -5.55 8.35
C SER A 73 4.44 -4.21 7.75
N ARG A 74 4.30 -4.16 6.42
CA ARG A 74 3.87 -2.95 5.70
C ARG A 74 2.73 -3.35 4.77
N LEU A 75 1.52 -2.90 5.08
CA LEU A 75 0.31 -3.32 4.37
C LEU A 75 -0.19 -2.20 3.47
N GLY A 76 -0.35 -2.49 2.19
CA GLY A 76 -0.89 -1.58 1.20
C GLY A 76 -2.20 -2.07 0.61
N PHE A 77 -3.10 -1.13 0.36
CA PHE A 77 -4.43 -1.41 -0.18
C PHE A 77 -4.66 -0.47 -1.36
N SER A 78 -5.06 -1.02 -2.50
CA SER A 78 -5.31 -0.23 -3.71
C SER A 78 -6.71 -0.49 -4.25
N TYR A 79 -7.46 0.59 -4.47
CA TYR A 79 -8.81 0.54 -5.06
C TYR A 79 -9.09 1.86 -5.75
N ARG A 80 -9.47 1.83 -7.03
CA ARG A 80 -9.66 3.03 -7.84
C ARG A 80 -11.00 3.08 -8.59
N LEU A 81 -12.01 2.38 -8.10
CA LEU A 81 -13.36 2.45 -8.65
C LEU A 81 -14.20 3.41 -7.81
N ASP A 82 -15.36 3.00 -7.34
CA ASP A 82 -16.26 3.86 -6.57
C ASP A 82 -15.59 4.41 -5.31
N PRO A 83 -15.53 5.76 -5.10
CA PRO A 83 -14.84 6.35 -3.96
C PRO A 83 -15.41 5.94 -2.61
N GLN A 84 -16.73 5.89 -2.47
CA GLN A 84 -17.36 5.53 -1.21
C GLN A 84 -17.16 4.06 -0.88
N GLU A 85 -17.32 3.19 -1.87
CA GLU A 85 -17.10 1.76 -1.70
C GLU A 85 -15.65 1.45 -1.33
N GLY A 86 -14.70 2.10 -1.98
CA GLY A 86 -13.28 1.94 -1.68
C GLY A 86 -12.93 2.37 -0.26
N ALA A 87 -13.45 3.53 0.16
CA ALA A 87 -13.25 4.03 1.52
C ALA A 87 -13.88 3.08 2.54
N ASP A 88 -15.10 2.63 2.30
CA ASP A 88 -15.81 1.74 3.24
C ASP A 88 -15.09 0.40 3.41
N MET A 89 -14.64 -0.21 2.32
CA MET A 89 -13.91 -1.48 2.37
C MET A 89 -12.60 -1.33 3.14
N PHE A 90 -11.84 -0.30 2.83
CA PHE A 90 -10.55 -0.06 3.48
C PHE A 90 -10.73 0.24 4.97
N LEU A 91 -11.65 1.14 5.32
CA LEU A 91 -11.87 1.54 6.71
C LEU A 91 -12.39 0.36 7.54
N ARG A 92 -13.23 -0.48 6.96
CA ARG A 92 -13.72 -1.68 7.63
C ARG A 92 -12.56 -2.61 7.99
N LEU A 93 -11.67 -2.86 7.05
CA LEU A 93 -10.47 -3.66 7.31
C LEU A 93 -9.57 -2.98 8.36
N TYR A 94 -9.33 -1.69 8.20
CA TYR A 94 -8.50 -0.91 9.12
C TYR A 94 -9.00 -1.02 10.55
N HIS A 95 -10.30 -0.83 10.78
CA HIS A 95 -10.88 -0.90 12.11
C HIS A 95 -10.83 -2.31 12.70
N LEU A 96 -11.05 -3.34 11.88
CA LEU A 96 -10.93 -4.72 12.33
C LEU A 96 -9.51 -5.06 12.76
N LEU A 97 -8.52 -4.62 12.01
CA LEU A 97 -7.11 -4.82 12.36
C LEU A 97 -6.75 -4.08 13.64
N LYS A 98 -7.25 -2.88 13.81
CA LYS A 98 -7.01 -2.07 15.01
C LYS A 98 -7.65 -2.68 16.24
N ASP A 99 -8.89 -3.15 16.13
CA ASP A 99 -9.61 -3.80 17.23
C ASP A 99 -8.94 -5.12 17.63
N ASP A 100 -8.26 -5.77 16.70
CA ASP A 100 -7.56 -7.04 16.92
C ASP A 100 -6.09 -6.86 17.32
N ASN A 101 -5.67 -5.64 17.63
CA ASN A 101 -4.32 -5.29 18.07
C ASN A 101 -3.23 -5.74 17.07
N MET A 102 -3.50 -5.66 15.77
CA MET A 102 -2.59 -6.10 14.72
C MET A 102 -1.47 -5.09 14.43
N PHE A 103 -1.60 -3.85 14.89
CA PHE A 103 -0.59 -2.82 14.63
C PHE A 103 0.56 -2.88 15.63
N ALA A 104 1.77 -2.52 15.16
CA ALA A 104 2.99 -2.58 15.96
C ALA A 104 2.91 -1.75 17.25
N GLU A 105 2.29 -0.57 17.20
CA GLU A 105 2.08 0.26 18.38
C GLU A 105 1.15 -0.37 19.41
N GLN A 106 0.42 -1.42 19.03
CA GLN A 106 -0.44 -2.22 19.91
C GLN A 106 0.18 -3.57 20.30
N GLY A 107 1.41 -3.84 19.83
CA GLY A 107 2.11 -5.11 20.04
C GLY A 107 1.98 -6.11 18.89
N GLY A 108 1.35 -5.71 17.78
CA GLY A 108 1.20 -6.54 16.58
C GLY A 108 2.37 -6.41 15.60
N GLU A 109 2.21 -6.97 14.41
CA GLU A 109 3.28 -7.00 13.41
C GLU A 109 3.22 -5.87 12.38
N ILE A 110 2.07 -5.25 12.17
CA ILE A 110 1.89 -4.22 11.14
C ILE A 110 2.47 -2.90 11.61
N LYS A 111 3.59 -2.48 11.00
CA LYS A 111 4.24 -1.21 11.32
C LYS A 111 3.62 -0.03 10.62
N SER A 112 3.07 -0.22 9.43
CA SER A 112 2.37 0.84 8.69
C SER A 112 1.32 0.25 7.76
N ILE A 113 0.31 1.08 7.48
CA ILE A 113 -0.75 0.77 6.51
C ILE A 113 -0.95 2.00 5.63
N TRP A 114 -1.22 1.78 4.35
CA TRP A 114 -1.43 2.87 3.40
C TRP A 114 -2.50 2.49 2.38
N PHE A 115 -3.09 3.52 1.77
CA PHE A 115 -4.17 3.41 0.81
C PHE A 115 -3.82 4.16 -0.47
N ALA A 116 -3.95 3.49 -1.61
CA ALA A 116 -3.83 4.10 -2.93
C ALA A 116 -5.19 4.06 -3.63
N GLY A 117 -5.66 5.20 -4.05
CA GLY A 117 -6.98 5.31 -4.67
C GLY A 117 -7.21 6.65 -5.34
N LEU A 118 -8.46 6.92 -5.71
CA LEU A 118 -8.83 8.21 -6.27
C LEU A 118 -8.67 9.32 -5.22
N PRO A 119 -8.43 10.59 -5.66
CA PRO A 119 -8.26 11.70 -4.71
C PRO A 119 -9.40 11.84 -3.71
N ASP A 120 -10.65 11.68 -4.13
CA ASP A 120 -11.81 11.78 -3.25
C ASP A 120 -11.80 10.67 -2.18
N THR A 121 -11.46 9.44 -2.59
CA THR A 121 -11.34 8.32 -1.67
C THR A 121 -10.22 8.55 -0.66
N CYS A 122 -9.08 9.04 -1.13
CA CYS A 122 -7.94 9.36 -0.29
C CYS A 122 -8.30 10.42 0.77
N ALA A 123 -9.08 11.43 0.38
CA ALA A 123 -9.53 12.46 1.32
C ALA A 123 -10.42 11.87 2.41
N ILE A 124 -11.34 10.96 2.07
CA ILE A 124 -12.21 10.29 3.03
C ILE A 124 -11.38 9.43 4.00
N VAL A 125 -10.48 8.62 3.47
CA VAL A 125 -9.64 7.73 4.28
C VAL A 125 -8.75 8.54 5.24
N LYS A 126 -8.11 9.59 4.72
CA LYS A 126 -7.25 10.45 5.53
C LYS A 126 -8.04 11.13 6.66
N GLY A 127 -9.21 11.66 6.34
CA GLY A 127 -10.07 12.32 7.33
C GLY A 127 -10.58 11.37 8.41
N LYS A 128 -11.04 10.18 8.02
CA LYS A 128 -11.59 9.18 8.93
C LYS A 128 -10.54 8.51 9.82
N THR A 129 -9.27 8.58 9.45
CA THR A 129 -8.17 8.01 10.25
C THR A 129 -7.32 9.08 10.91
N ASN A 130 -7.73 10.33 10.85
CA ASN A 130 -7.02 11.49 11.43
C ASN A 130 -5.55 11.55 10.98
N GLY A 131 -5.30 11.19 9.71
CA GLY A 131 -3.95 11.20 9.13
C GLY A 131 -3.07 10.02 9.53
N ALA A 132 -3.60 9.02 10.24
CA ALA A 132 -2.84 7.83 10.63
C ALA A 132 -2.48 6.94 9.45
N VAL A 133 -3.27 6.98 8.38
CA VAL A 133 -3.04 6.21 7.16
C VAL A 133 -2.47 7.13 6.10
N GLN A 134 -1.34 6.72 5.51
CA GLN A 134 -0.76 7.40 4.36
C GLN A 134 -1.57 7.09 3.11
N VAL A 135 -1.86 8.12 2.30
CA VAL A 135 -2.67 7.97 1.09
C VAL A 135 -1.88 8.39 -0.16
N PHE A 136 -2.19 7.72 -1.28
CA PHE A 136 -1.57 7.98 -2.58
C PHE A 136 -2.68 8.20 -3.62
N PRO A 137 -2.91 9.46 -4.05
CA PRO A 137 -4.01 9.76 -4.99
C PRO A 137 -3.72 9.40 -6.45
N GLY A 138 -2.53 8.91 -6.79
CA GLY A 138 -2.25 8.35 -8.10
C GLY A 138 -1.54 9.27 -9.08
N ASN A 139 -1.13 10.45 -8.65
CA ASN A 139 -0.35 11.37 -9.48
C ASN A 139 1.14 11.37 -9.12
N GLU A 140 1.56 10.48 -8.22
CA GLU A 140 2.94 10.36 -7.82
C GLU A 140 3.75 9.59 -8.86
N MET A 141 4.99 10.05 -9.07
CA MET A 141 5.97 9.25 -9.78
C MET A 141 6.38 8.05 -8.92
N PRO A 142 6.75 6.90 -9.50
CA PRO A 142 7.17 5.74 -8.72
C PRO A 142 8.24 6.05 -7.68
N GLU A 143 9.18 6.93 -8.00
CA GLU A 143 10.23 7.37 -7.09
C GLU A 143 9.65 8.09 -5.87
N GLU A 144 8.67 8.98 -6.08
CA GLU A 144 7.99 9.71 -5.01
C GLU A 144 7.27 8.73 -4.08
N SER A 145 6.61 7.70 -4.65
CA SER A 145 5.93 6.68 -3.87
C SER A 145 6.90 5.90 -3.00
N LEU A 146 8.05 5.50 -3.54
CA LEU A 146 9.07 4.77 -2.78
C LEU A 146 9.61 5.62 -1.62
N ARG A 147 9.90 6.89 -1.86
CA ARG A 147 10.37 7.80 -0.82
C ARG A 147 9.32 7.99 0.27
N ALA A 148 8.07 8.14 -0.13
CA ALA A 148 6.95 8.29 0.81
C ALA A 148 6.76 7.04 1.68
N LEU A 149 7.07 5.86 1.16
CA LEU A 149 7.06 4.61 1.91
C LEU A 149 8.26 4.47 2.85
N GLY A 150 9.21 5.41 2.79
CA GLY A 150 10.38 5.40 3.67
C GLY A 150 11.60 4.70 3.11
N ILE A 151 11.61 4.37 1.82
CA ILE A 151 12.75 3.69 1.19
C ILE A 151 13.94 4.66 1.14
N PRO A 152 15.13 4.26 1.69
CA PRO A 152 16.30 5.12 1.65
C PRO A 152 16.75 5.43 0.22
N GLU A 153 17.25 6.64 0.02
CA GLU A 153 17.73 7.11 -1.29
C GLU A 153 18.76 6.14 -1.90
N ASP A 154 19.65 5.61 -1.07
CA ASP A 154 20.71 4.70 -1.52
C ASP A 154 20.17 3.35 -2.01
N SER A 155 18.94 3.00 -1.60
CA SER A 155 18.30 1.73 -1.99
C SER A 155 17.45 1.86 -3.25
N LEU A 156 17.25 3.08 -3.77
CA LEU A 156 16.46 3.29 -4.98
C LEU A 156 17.12 2.65 -6.21
N PRO A 157 16.34 2.01 -7.09
CA PRO A 157 16.89 1.39 -8.29
C PRO A 157 17.57 2.41 -9.22
N LYS A 158 18.72 2.05 -9.76
CA LYS A 158 19.46 2.91 -10.71
C LYS A 158 18.65 3.18 -11.97
N SER A 159 17.89 2.20 -12.44
CA SER A 159 17.04 2.33 -13.62
C SER A 159 15.99 3.44 -13.45
N LEU A 160 15.48 3.62 -12.24
CA LEU A 160 14.51 4.66 -11.94
C LEU A 160 15.16 6.05 -12.00
N LYS A 161 16.37 6.19 -11.48
CA LYS A 161 17.14 7.45 -11.56
C LYS A 161 17.44 7.84 -13.00
N SER A 162 17.87 6.88 -13.81
CA SER A 162 18.15 7.10 -15.23
C SER A 162 16.91 7.53 -16.01
N GLN A 163 15.76 6.93 -15.70
CA GLN A 163 14.51 7.27 -16.36
C GLN A 163 14.08 8.72 -16.03
N ASN A 164 14.25 9.14 -14.79
CA ASN A 164 13.94 10.51 -14.38
C ASN A 164 14.82 11.53 -15.09
N GLU A 165 16.10 11.26 -15.23
CA GLU A 165 17.03 12.12 -15.99
C GLU A 165 16.61 12.22 -17.45
N TYR A 166 16.19 11.13 -18.05
CA TYR A 166 15.71 11.10 -19.44
C TYR A 166 14.41 11.89 -19.60
N ASP A 167 13.48 11.76 -18.68
CA ASP A 167 12.22 12.50 -18.72
C ASP A 167 12.45 14.01 -18.53
N ASP A 168 13.32 14.40 -17.61
CA ASP A 168 13.72 15.79 -17.42
C ASP A 168 14.35 16.38 -18.69
N PHE A 169 15.18 15.61 -19.35
CA PHE A 169 15.80 16.01 -20.62
C PHE A 169 14.74 16.21 -21.72
N ARG A 170 13.77 15.31 -21.82
CA ARG A 170 12.66 15.42 -22.78
C ARG A 170 11.82 16.68 -22.53
N ILE A 171 11.48 16.95 -21.28
CA ILE A 171 10.71 18.13 -20.90
C ILE A 171 11.47 19.41 -21.28
N ALA A 172 12.76 19.47 -21.02
CA ALA A 172 13.60 20.62 -21.39
C ALA A 172 13.62 20.86 -22.90
N PHE A 173 13.60 19.77 -23.70
CA PHE A 173 13.63 19.89 -25.17
C PHE A 173 12.26 20.26 -25.76
N ALA A 174 11.18 19.94 -25.08
CA ALA A 174 9.82 20.24 -25.55
C ALA A 174 9.42 21.70 -25.34
N LYS A 175 10.19 22.43 -24.57
CA LYS A 175 10.01 23.87 -24.36
C LYS A 175 10.85 24.63 -25.37
#